data_75366215a9c7aaef2bb64df99e076045
#
_entry.id   75366215a9c7aaef2bb64df99e076045
#
_cell.length_a   1.000
_cell.length_b   1.000
_cell.length_c   1.000
_cell.angle_alpha   90.00
_cell.angle_beta   90.00
_cell.angle_gamma   90.00
#
_symmetry.space_group_name_H-M   'P 1'
#
loop_
_entity.id
_entity.type
_entity.pdbx_description
1 polymer ?
#
loop_
_entity_poly.entity_id
_entity_poly.type
_entity_poly.pdbx_seq_one_letter_code
_entity_poly.pdbx_strand_id
1 'polypeptide(L)'
;SDNTHYTRYESDRGLHILYRENIADFVVDDQNQWTNEMYYACYTGISRANTILNRIEGTTFPDDFKNKTIGEAKFIRAFMYFQLVQCYGDVPLHLEEVTGADNAFLPRSSVNDIYTAIVDDVKDAIEKLPTVKFPQNGAATKGAAKMLYAYVLMTKPDRDYATAETQLKDIMNMGYELLPNYADIYDTSKKNGKESIFEIQYQMGDQGQQSDWLYYFIPKTTNAEIITGVPDCSTLLTGGWNVPTPEMIASYEPGDLRVAPSIAVAVGTLDAANALVVADVLKVGDPKINDYQVNYPFINKYRHAHSKIENTDDNWPVYRYADCLLLLAECLVEQGRAGDAAPYVNQVRARAGLPAVTTINAEVVANERRHELAFENHRWYDLLRTGKAIEVMTAYGKYIKTIDTELPERTYQIKPEYLLYPIPYNELQLNDQLKQNPGY
;
A
#
# COMPACT_ATOMS: atom_id res chain seq x y z
N SER A 1 -9.53 -2.10 3.54
CA SER A 1 -9.86 -3.30 2.74
C SER A 1 -10.43 -4.41 3.61
N ASP A 2 -10.83 -5.52 2.98
CA ASP A 2 -11.37 -6.72 3.65
C ASP A 2 -10.33 -7.54 4.45
N ASN A 3 -9.08 -7.15 4.46
CA ASN A 3 -8.02 -7.83 5.21
C ASN A 3 -7.93 -7.41 6.67
N THR A 4 -8.30 -6.16 6.96
CA THR A 4 -8.09 -5.54 8.28
C THR A 4 -9.28 -4.71 8.69
N HIS A 5 -9.43 -4.56 10.02
CA HIS A 5 -10.30 -3.58 10.63
C HIS A 5 -9.53 -2.81 11.71
N TYR A 6 -10.06 -1.74 12.22
CA TYR A 6 -9.52 -1.05 13.39
C TYR A 6 -10.12 -1.61 14.68
N THR A 7 -9.43 -1.46 15.80
CA THR A 7 -10.04 -1.69 17.09
C THR A 7 -10.72 -0.42 17.58
N ARG A 8 -12.02 -0.51 17.86
CA ARG A 8 -12.76 0.58 18.46
C ARG A 8 -12.40 0.70 19.94
N TYR A 9 -11.96 1.90 20.34
CA TYR A 9 -11.73 2.25 21.74
C TYR A 9 -12.67 3.38 22.12
N GLU A 10 -13.63 3.12 23.03
CA GLU A 10 -14.65 4.10 23.43
C GLU A 10 -14.05 5.33 24.13
N SER A 11 -12.96 5.14 24.85
CA SER A 11 -12.27 6.19 25.60
C SER A 11 -11.45 7.15 24.71
N ASP A 12 -11.27 6.82 23.43
CA ASP A 12 -10.42 7.58 22.51
C ASP A 12 -11.18 7.82 21.19
N ARG A 13 -12.04 8.82 21.19
CA ARG A 13 -12.92 9.18 20.07
C ARG A 13 -12.64 10.60 19.54
N GLY A 14 -11.38 11.05 19.63
CA GLY A 14 -10.96 12.33 19.06
C GLY A 14 -11.16 12.38 17.53
N LEU A 15 -11.28 13.59 16.98
CA LEU A 15 -11.64 13.79 15.57
C LEU A 15 -10.67 13.08 14.60
N HIS A 16 -9.36 13.10 14.89
CA HIS A 16 -8.34 12.42 14.08
C HIS A 16 -8.54 10.88 14.05
N ILE A 17 -9.05 10.28 15.14
CA ILE A 17 -9.41 8.85 15.20
C ILE A 17 -10.64 8.59 14.33
N LEU A 18 -11.67 9.41 14.48
CA LEU A 18 -12.91 9.28 13.71
C LEU A 18 -12.64 9.43 12.19
N TYR A 19 -11.80 10.36 11.78
CA TYR A 19 -11.43 10.53 10.37
C TYR A 19 -10.76 9.29 9.79
N ARG A 20 -9.90 8.62 10.54
CA ARG A 20 -9.29 7.36 10.14
C ARG A 20 -10.32 6.23 10.01
N GLU A 21 -11.18 6.10 11.01
CA GLU A 21 -12.25 5.10 11.03
C GLU A 21 -13.24 5.34 9.88
N ASN A 22 -13.58 6.61 9.59
CA ASN A 22 -14.46 6.99 8.48
C ASN A 22 -13.95 6.50 7.12
N ILE A 23 -12.63 6.44 6.91
CA ILE A 23 -12.04 5.85 5.69
C ILE A 23 -12.36 4.36 5.59
N ALA A 24 -12.15 3.63 6.70
CA ALA A 24 -12.45 2.19 6.74
C ALA A 24 -13.94 1.91 6.54
N ASP A 25 -14.79 2.79 7.08
CA ASP A 25 -16.24 2.65 7.15
C ASP A 25 -16.99 3.21 5.92
N PHE A 26 -16.30 3.81 4.96
CA PHE A 26 -16.87 4.46 3.76
C PHE A 26 -17.84 5.61 4.08
N VAL A 27 -17.48 6.45 5.05
CA VAL A 27 -18.25 7.64 5.46
C VAL A 27 -17.36 8.89 5.51
N VAL A 28 -16.42 8.98 4.59
CA VAL A 28 -15.46 10.09 4.44
C VAL A 28 -16.19 11.37 4.03
N ASP A 29 -15.75 12.51 4.54
CA ASP A 29 -16.12 13.85 4.08
C ASP A 29 -14.90 14.64 3.58
N ASP A 30 -15.11 15.84 3.02
CA ASP A 30 -14.05 16.66 2.43
C ASP A 30 -13.13 17.35 3.46
N GLN A 31 -13.43 17.22 4.75
CA GLN A 31 -12.59 17.71 5.85
C GLN A 31 -11.72 16.60 6.45
N ASN A 32 -11.83 15.36 5.95
CA ASN A 32 -11.07 14.24 6.46
C ASN A 32 -9.55 14.48 6.34
N GLN A 33 -8.89 14.62 7.48
CA GLN A 33 -7.47 14.96 7.56
C GLN A 33 -6.59 13.98 6.75
N TRP A 34 -6.82 12.69 6.86
CA TRP A 34 -5.96 11.66 6.29
C TRP A 34 -6.03 11.61 4.76
N THR A 35 -7.25 11.75 4.20
CA THR A 35 -7.38 11.87 2.74
C THR A 35 -6.82 13.18 2.24
N ASN A 36 -6.99 14.28 2.96
CA ASN A 36 -6.45 15.58 2.60
C ASN A 36 -4.91 15.58 2.63
N GLU A 37 -4.29 14.99 3.66
CA GLU A 37 -2.83 14.85 3.73
C GLU A 37 -2.26 14.04 2.58
N MET A 38 -2.93 12.96 2.15
CA MET A 38 -2.54 12.20 0.97
C MET A 38 -2.56 13.06 -0.30
N TYR A 39 -3.61 13.85 -0.50
CA TYR A 39 -3.73 14.78 -1.63
C TYR A 39 -2.57 15.77 -1.65
N TYR A 40 -2.31 16.45 -0.53
CA TYR A 40 -1.23 17.44 -0.40
C TYR A 40 0.16 16.82 -0.56
N ALA A 41 0.38 15.63 -0.02
CA ALA A 41 1.67 14.93 -0.17
C ALA A 41 1.95 14.61 -1.64
N CYS A 42 0.96 14.15 -2.40
CA CYS A 42 1.10 13.90 -3.83
C CYS A 42 1.45 15.18 -4.59
N TYR A 43 0.72 16.29 -4.37
CA TYR A 43 1.03 17.55 -5.04
C TYR A 43 2.37 18.16 -4.60
N THR A 44 2.80 17.92 -3.37
CA THR A 44 4.16 18.30 -2.93
C THR A 44 5.22 17.55 -3.74
N GLY A 45 5.03 16.26 -3.95
CA GLY A 45 5.91 15.43 -4.80
C GLY A 45 5.93 15.91 -6.25
N ILE A 46 4.76 16.20 -6.82
CA ILE A 46 4.59 16.73 -8.19
C ILE A 46 5.30 18.09 -8.34
N SER A 47 5.08 19.01 -7.41
CA SER A 47 5.71 20.33 -7.45
C SER A 47 7.24 20.23 -7.44
N ARG A 48 7.82 19.38 -6.59
CA ARG A 48 9.28 19.15 -6.55
C ARG A 48 9.78 18.53 -7.86
N ALA A 49 9.07 17.55 -8.42
CA ALA A 49 9.41 16.96 -9.70
C ALA A 49 9.37 17.99 -10.84
N ASN A 50 8.33 18.83 -10.89
CA ASN A 50 8.21 19.91 -11.88
C ASN A 50 9.36 20.91 -11.77
N THR A 51 9.73 21.32 -10.55
CA THR A 51 10.88 22.21 -10.33
C THR A 51 12.18 21.62 -10.88
N ILE A 52 12.42 20.32 -10.65
CA ILE A 52 13.59 19.62 -11.21
C ILE A 52 13.52 19.61 -12.74
N LEU A 53 12.40 19.19 -13.31
CA LEU A 53 12.23 19.06 -14.76
C LEU A 53 12.39 20.39 -15.50
N ASN A 54 11.87 21.48 -14.93
CA ASN A 54 11.99 22.80 -15.55
C ASN A 54 13.40 23.40 -15.46
N ARG A 55 14.16 23.05 -14.41
CA ARG A 55 15.46 23.71 -14.16
C ARG A 55 16.67 22.91 -14.60
N ILE A 56 16.56 21.58 -14.72
CA ILE A 56 17.69 20.67 -14.95
C ILE A 56 18.42 20.96 -16.27
N GLU A 57 17.68 21.30 -17.33
CA GLU A 57 18.25 21.58 -18.66
C GLU A 57 19.18 22.80 -18.65
N GLY A 58 18.88 23.81 -17.87
CA GLY A 58 19.72 25.01 -17.72
C GLY A 58 21.00 24.81 -16.91
N THR A 59 21.25 23.61 -16.39
CA THR A 59 22.43 23.31 -15.56
C THR A 59 23.62 22.86 -16.41
N THR A 60 24.82 22.90 -15.80
CA THR A 60 26.06 22.39 -16.40
C THR A 60 26.40 20.96 -16.02
N PHE A 61 25.45 20.22 -15.44
CA PHE A 61 25.65 18.82 -15.07
C PHE A 61 25.87 17.93 -16.31
N PRO A 62 26.64 16.83 -16.16
CA PRO A 62 26.81 15.83 -17.24
C PRO A 62 25.47 15.25 -17.69
N ASP A 63 25.36 14.90 -18.99
CA ASP A 63 24.14 14.38 -19.60
C ASP A 63 23.61 13.10 -18.91
N ASP A 64 24.49 12.19 -18.51
CA ASP A 64 24.09 10.98 -17.78
C ASP A 64 23.43 11.30 -16.44
N PHE A 65 23.97 12.32 -15.72
CA PHE A 65 23.36 12.78 -14.49
C PHE A 65 22.01 13.44 -14.74
N LYS A 66 21.92 14.32 -15.76
CA LYS A 66 20.66 14.95 -16.16
C LYS A 66 19.61 13.91 -16.53
N ASN A 67 19.94 12.98 -17.41
CA ASN A 67 19.04 11.92 -17.87
C ASN A 67 18.51 11.09 -16.68
N LYS A 68 19.39 10.63 -15.79
CA LYS A 68 19.00 9.91 -14.60
C LYS A 68 18.03 10.74 -13.72
N THR A 69 18.38 12.01 -13.47
CA THR A 69 17.57 12.91 -12.62
C THR A 69 16.21 13.20 -13.24
N ILE A 70 16.15 13.40 -14.57
CA ILE A 70 14.89 13.54 -15.31
C ILE A 70 14.05 12.27 -15.18
N GLY A 71 14.66 11.09 -15.37
CA GLY A 71 13.98 9.81 -15.22
C GLY A 71 13.39 9.60 -13.82
N GLU A 72 14.15 9.94 -12.77
CA GLU A 72 13.68 9.88 -11.39
C GLU A 72 12.52 10.87 -11.13
N ALA A 73 12.65 12.12 -11.57
CA ALA A 73 11.60 13.13 -11.40
C ALA A 73 10.30 12.74 -12.13
N LYS A 74 10.40 12.23 -13.36
CA LYS A 74 9.26 11.76 -14.13
C LYS A 74 8.61 10.51 -13.52
N PHE A 75 9.41 9.57 -13.04
CA PHE A 75 8.88 8.41 -12.30
C PHE A 75 8.09 8.85 -11.07
N ILE A 76 8.61 9.77 -10.26
CA ILE A 76 7.93 10.28 -9.06
C ILE A 76 6.65 11.04 -9.46
N ARG A 77 6.69 11.89 -10.48
CA ARG A 77 5.50 12.63 -10.93
C ARG A 77 4.40 11.69 -11.43
N ALA A 78 4.75 10.71 -12.24
CA ALA A 78 3.84 9.68 -12.70
C ALA A 78 3.26 8.85 -11.54
N PHE A 79 4.09 8.46 -10.58
CA PHE A 79 3.67 7.70 -9.40
C PHE A 79 2.67 8.51 -8.55
N MET A 80 2.95 9.80 -8.29
CA MET A 80 2.05 10.66 -7.52
C MET A 80 0.72 10.92 -8.24
N TYR A 81 0.74 11.17 -9.55
CA TYR A 81 -0.51 11.29 -10.32
C TYR A 81 -1.27 9.97 -10.39
N PHE A 82 -0.61 8.84 -10.43
CA PHE A 82 -1.27 7.54 -10.38
C PHE A 82 -2.00 7.31 -9.05
N GLN A 83 -1.41 7.74 -7.92
CA GLN A 83 -2.11 7.74 -6.63
C GLN A 83 -3.33 8.68 -6.64
N LEU A 84 -3.16 9.90 -7.15
CA LEU A 84 -4.24 10.90 -7.20
C LEU A 84 -5.41 10.41 -8.04
N VAL A 85 -5.17 9.93 -9.26
CA VAL A 85 -6.25 9.53 -10.17
C VAL A 85 -7.04 8.33 -9.67
N GLN A 86 -6.38 7.39 -9.00
CA GLN A 86 -7.06 6.24 -8.39
C GLN A 86 -7.93 6.63 -7.18
N CYS A 87 -7.50 7.65 -6.42
CA CYS A 87 -8.17 8.04 -5.18
C CYS A 87 -9.19 9.18 -5.36
N TYR A 88 -8.97 10.11 -6.32
CA TYR A 88 -9.78 11.32 -6.46
C TYR A 88 -10.41 11.48 -7.85
N GLY A 89 -10.07 10.63 -8.81
CA GLY A 89 -10.53 10.75 -10.20
C GLY A 89 -9.90 11.95 -10.92
N ASP A 90 -10.75 12.82 -11.48
CA ASP A 90 -10.30 14.06 -12.09
C ASP A 90 -9.61 14.95 -11.06
N VAL A 91 -8.43 15.47 -11.39
CA VAL A 91 -7.66 16.38 -10.52
C VAL A 91 -6.90 17.43 -11.35
N PRO A 92 -6.46 18.57 -10.81
CA PRO A 92 -5.61 19.52 -11.51
C PRO A 92 -4.31 18.88 -12.03
N LEU A 93 -3.96 19.11 -13.30
CA LEU A 93 -2.79 18.52 -13.94
C LEU A 93 -1.69 19.56 -14.13
N HIS A 94 -0.78 19.64 -13.16
CA HIS A 94 0.40 20.51 -13.18
C HIS A 94 1.60 19.74 -13.79
N LEU A 95 1.99 20.13 -15.00
CA LEU A 95 3.15 19.51 -15.70
C LEU A 95 4.37 20.43 -15.74
N GLU A 96 4.22 21.66 -15.27
CA GLU A 96 5.27 22.68 -15.20
C GLU A 96 5.43 23.22 -13.78
N GLU A 97 6.55 23.87 -13.52
CA GLU A 97 6.79 24.55 -12.24
C GLU A 97 5.78 25.68 -12.03
N VAL A 98 5.14 25.72 -10.87
CA VAL A 98 4.27 26.84 -10.49
C VAL A 98 5.14 28.02 -10.11
N THR A 99 5.06 29.10 -10.88
CA THR A 99 5.87 30.32 -10.70
C THR A 99 5.06 31.55 -10.29
N GLY A 100 3.74 31.47 -10.31
CA GLY A 100 2.85 32.55 -9.95
C GLY A 100 1.39 32.15 -9.92
N ALA A 101 0.53 33.09 -9.63
CA ALA A 101 -0.90 32.84 -9.54
C ALA A 101 -1.54 32.37 -10.87
N ASP A 102 -0.97 32.79 -11.99
CA ASP A 102 -1.50 32.49 -13.33
C ASP A 102 -1.49 30.98 -13.66
N ASN A 103 -0.58 30.21 -13.08
CA ASN A 103 -0.48 28.77 -13.29
C ASN A 103 -0.64 27.94 -12.00
N ALA A 104 -1.04 28.58 -10.89
CA ALA A 104 -1.27 27.91 -9.61
C ALA A 104 -2.67 27.28 -9.55
N PHE A 105 -3.68 27.94 -10.13
CA PHE A 105 -5.08 27.52 -10.02
C PHE A 105 -5.56 26.98 -11.37
N LEU A 106 -5.54 25.65 -11.49
CA LEU A 106 -6.01 24.94 -12.68
C LEU A 106 -7.36 24.27 -12.39
N PRO A 107 -8.23 24.13 -13.39
CA PRO A 107 -9.39 23.26 -13.28
C PRO A 107 -8.96 21.79 -13.18
N ARG A 108 -9.87 20.92 -12.83
CA ARG A 108 -9.65 19.48 -12.89
C ARG A 108 -9.51 19.02 -14.34
N SER A 109 -8.47 18.26 -14.62
CA SER A 109 -8.28 17.54 -15.88
C SER A 109 -9.00 16.19 -15.82
N SER A 110 -9.42 15.69 -16.97
CA SER A 110 -10.09 14.39 -17.02
C SER A 110 -9.17 13.24 -16.63
N VAL A 111 -9.75 12.15 -16.12
CA VAL A 111 -9.02 10.90 -15.84
C VAL A 111 -8.17 10.48 -17.07
N ASN A 112 -8.70 10.59 -18.29
CA ASN A 112 -7.98 10.21 -19.50
C ASN A 112 -6.75 11.10 -19.77
N ASP A 113 -6.86 12.42 -19.57
CA ASP A 113 -5.73 13.34 -19.74
C ASP A 113 -4.64 13.04 -18.70
N ILE A 114 -5.03 12.76 -17.47
CA ILE A 114 -4.10 12.39 -16.38
C ILE A 114 -3.37 11.08 -16.73
N TYR A 115 -4.09 10.03 -17.17
CA TYR A 115 -3.44 8.78 -17.59
C TYR A 115 -2.53 8.97 -18.79
N THR A 116 -2.86 9.86 -19.73
CA THR A 116 -1.97 10.20 -20.86
C THR A 116 -0.67 10.78 -20.34
N ALA A 117 -0.72 11.77 -19.45
CA ALA A 117 0.47 12.38 -18.85
C ALA A 117 1.30 11.36 -18.04
N ILE A 118 0.65 10.48 -17.28
CA ILE A 118 1.32 9.41 -16.53
C ILE A 118 2.08 8.48 -17.50
N VAL A 119 1.44 8.05 -18.58
CA VAL A 119 2.03 7.13 -19.58
C VAL A 119 3.23 7.77 -20.25
N ASP A 120 3.17 9.05 -20.62
CA ASP A 120 4.27 9.77 -21.24
C ASP A 120 5.47 9.90 -20.29
N ASP A 121 5.23 10.25 -19.02
CA ASP A 121 6.27 10.34 -18.01
C ASP A 121 6.92 8.98 -17.72
N VAL A 122 6.11 7.93 -17.60
CA VAL A 122 6.63 6.58 -17.29
C VAL A 122 7.47 6.04 -18.46
N LYS A 123 7.05 6.25 -19.71
CA LYS A 123 7.82 5.84 -20.90
C LYS A 123 9.19 6.53 -20.94
N ASP A 124 9.21 7.84 -20.71
CA ASP A 124 10.47 8.59 -20.66
C ASP A 124 11.34 8.16 -19.47
N ALA A 125 10.74 7.88 -18.31
CA ALA A 125 11.45 7.32 -17.17
C ALA A 125 12.08 5.94 -17.48
N ILE A 126 11.37 5.05 -18.17
CA ILE A 126 11.90 3.74 -18.61
C ILE A 126 13.14 3.91 -19.52
N GLU A 127 13.13 4.90 -20.41
CA GLU A 127 14.27 5.17 -21.29
C GLU A 127 15.50 5.68 -20.51
N LYS A 128 15.29 6.58 -19.55
CA LYS A 128 16.34 7.34 -18.86
C LYS A 128 16.88 6.66 -17.59
N LEU A 129 16.06 5.87 -16.90
CA LEU A 129 16.48 5.24 -15.65
C LEU A 129 17.47 4.09 -15.90
N PRO A 130 18.42 3.88 -14.97
CA PRO A 130 19.35 2.76 -15.08
C PRO A 130 18.66 1.42 -14.85
N THR A 131 19.23 0.37 -15.41
CA THR A 131 18.89 -1.01 -15.03
C THR A 131 19.34 -1.26 -13.58
N VAL A 132 18.59 -2.10 -12.88
CA VAL A 132 18.90 -2.46 -11.50
C VAL A 132 20.29 -3.06 -11.34
N LYS A 133 20.97 -2.71 -10.25
CA LYS A 133 22.20 -3.37 -9.78
C LYS A 133 22.00 -3.76 -8.32
N PHE A 134 22.39 -4.96 -7.96
CA PHE A 134 22.26 -5.47 -6.59
C PHE A 134 23.58 -5.41 -5.83
N PRO A 135 23.56 -5.04 -4.53
CA PRO A 135 22.38 -4.54 -3.80
C PRO A 135 21.95 -3.17 -4.35
N GLN A 136 20.65 -2.88 -4.24
CA GLN A 136 20.10 -1.59 -4.67
C GLN A 136 20.40 -0.51 -3.63
N ASN A 137 20.24 0.76 -4.03
CA ASN A 137 20.44 1.93 -3.16
C ASN A 137 19.13 2.69 -2.87
N GLY A 138 17.98 2.10 -3.23
CA GLY A 138 16.67 2.69 -3.03
C GLY A 138 16.24 3.73 -4.07
N ALA A 139 17.12 4.11 -5.02
CA ALA A 139 16.73 4.98 -6.13
C ALA A 139 15.82 4.25 -7.12
N ALA A 140 14.99 5.00 -7.84
CA ALA A 140 14.15 4.44 -8.89
C ALA A 140 15.01 3.80 -10.00
N THR A 141 14.57 2.65 -10.49
CA THR A 141 15.23 1.90 -11.56
C THR A 141 14.29 1.71 -12.74
N LYS A 142 14.84 1.28 -13.87
CA LYS A 142 14.03 0.88 -15.03
C LYS A 142 12.99 -0.20 -14.67
N GLY A 143 13.32 -1.11 -13.76
CA GLY A 143 12.39 -2.12 -13.24
C GLY A 143 11.21 -1.50 -12.49
N ALA A 144 11.47 -0.52 -11.63
CA ALA A 144 10.43 0.23 -10.90
C ALA A 144 9.49 0.98 -11.87
N ALA A 145 10.04 1.66 -12.89
CA ALA A 145 9.25 2.36 -13.90
C ALA A 145 8.40 1.40 -14.74
N LYS A 146 8.94 0.25 -15.13
CA LYS A 146 8.19 -0.79 -15.86
C LYS A 146 7.07 -1.39 -15.00
N MET A 147 7.29 -1.56 -13.70
CA MET A 147 6.26 -2.04 -12.78
C MET A 147 5.12 -1.04 -12.64
N LEU A 148 5.44 0.25 -12.46
CA LEU A 148 4.44 1.33 -12.47
C LEU A 148 3.66 1.34 -13.80
N TYR A 149 4.36 1.23 -14.94
CA TYR A 149 3.72 1.22 -16.25
C TYR A 149 2.75 0.04 -16.40
N ALA A 150 3.12 -1.15 -15.96
CA ALA A 150 2.21 -2.30 -15.98
C ALA A 150 0.95 -2.04 -15.13
N TYR A 151 1.09 -1.51 -13.92
CA TYR A 151 -0.06 -1.12 -13.10
C TYR A 151 -0.95 -0.08 -13.79
N VAL A 152 -0.36 0.96 -14.38
CA VAL A 152 -1.09 2.00 -15.12
C VAL A 152 -1.89 1.39 -16.28
N LEU A 153 -1.25 0.54 -17.08
CA LEU A 153 -1.90 -0.14 -18.22
C LEU A 153 -3.05 -1.07 -17.81
N MET A 154 -2.94 -1.69 -16.63
CA MET A 154 -3.98 -2.58 -16.09
C MET A 154 -5.08 -1.85 -15.34
N THR A 155 -4.92 -0.54 -15.08
CA THR A 155 -5.86 0.27 -14.28
C THR A 155 -6.61 1.30 -15.10
N LYS A 156 -5.96 1.93 -16.11
CA LYS A 156 -6.57 2.95 -16.96
C LYS A 156 -7.86 2.45 -17.61
N PRO A 157 -8.80 3.33 -17.99
CA PRO A 157 -10.11 2.92 -18.56
C PRO A 157 -10.00 1.99 -19.77
N ASP A 158 -9.12 2.27 -20.69
CA ASP A 158 -8.80 1.48 -21.89
C ASP A 158 -7.59 0.56 -21.63
N ARG A 159 -7.77 -0.45 -20.80
CA ARG A 159 -6.72 -1.37 -20.33
C ARG A 159 -5.96 -2.02 -21.48
N ASP A 160 -4.64 -2.14 -21.32
CA ASP A 160 -3.74 -2.78 -22.29
C ASP A 160 -2.93 -3.89 -21.62
N TYR A 161 -3.54 -5.05 -21.48
CA TYR A 161 -2.91 -6.21 -20.86
C TYR A 161 -1.74 -6.76 -21.69
N ALA A 162 -1.75 -6.61 -23.03
CA ALA A 162 -0.69 -7.11 -23.87
C ALA A 162 0.63 -6.31 -23.69
N THR A 163 0.53 -4.98 -23.61
CA THR A 163 1.69 -4.14 -23.30
C THR A 163 2.13 -4.34 -21.85
N ALA A 164 1.20 -4.49 -20.88
CA ALA A 164 1.53 -4.78 -19.50
C ALA A 164 2.29 -6.12 -19.36
N GLU A 165 1.84 -7.19 -20.03
CA GLU A 165 2.54 -8.47 -20.10
C GLU A 165 3.99 -8.30 -20.58
N THR A 166 4.21 -7.48 -21.62
CA THR A 166 5.56 -7.21 -22.15
C THR A 166 6.44 -6.55 -21.08
N GLN A 167 5.94 -5.52 -20.39
CA GLN A 167 6.71 -4.85 -19.32
C GLN A 167 7.06 -5.81 -18.18
N LEU A 168 6.12 -6.64 -17.74
CA LEU A 168 6.32 -7.59 -16.65
C LEU A 168 7.34 -8.69 -17.03
N LYS A 169 7.28 -9.21 -18.27
CA LYS A 169 8.28 -10.15 -18.78
C LYS A 169 9.68 -9.55 -18.89
N ASP A 170 9.78 -8.28 -19.26
CA ASP A 170 11.06 -7.58 -19.28
C ASP A 170 11.68 -7.49 -17.87
N ILE A 171 10.86 -7.20 -16.84
CA ILE A 171 11.32 -7.18 -15.43
C ILE A 171 11.91 -8.53 -15.02
N MET A 172 11.28 -9.64 -15.44
CA MET A 172 11.78 -10.98 -15.13
C MET A 172 13.19 -11.25 -15.65
N ASN A 173 13.62 -10.54 -16.69
CA ASN A 173 14.95 -10.64 -17.27
C ASN A 173 15.99 -9.69 -16.66
N MET A 174 15.63 -8.94 -15.59
CA MET A 174 16.50 -7.94 -14.96
C MET A 174 17.27 -8.48 -13.74
N GLY A 175 17.12 -9.76 -13.41
CA GLY A 175 17.84 -10.40 -12.30
C GLY A 175 17.13 -10.28 -10.95
N TYR A 176 15.86 -9.90 -10.92
CA TYR A 176 15.01 -10.04 -9.75
C TYR A 176 14.69 -11.51 -9.48
N GLU A 177 14.59 -11.89 -8.21
CA GLU A 177 14.32 -13.26 -7.80
C GLU A 177 13.42 -13.28 -6.56
N LEU A 178 12.57 -14.31 -6.42
CA LEU A 178 11.89 -14.58 -5.15
C LEU A 178 12.93 -14.99 -4.10
N LEU A 179 12.88 -14.39 -2.92
CA LEU A 179 13.69 -14.85 -1.80
C LEU A 179 13.17 -16.21 -1.33
N PRO A 180 14.05 -17.18 -1.03
CA PRO A 180 13.62 -18.52 -0.62
C PRO A 180 12.76 -18.53 0.65
N ASN A 181 13.04 -17.63 1.58
CA ASN A 181 12.26 -17.47 2.80
C ASN A 181 11.45 -16.19 2.74
N TYR A 182 10.13 -16.30 2.88
CA TYR A 182 9.22 -15.16 2.86
C TYR A 182 9.53 -14.10 3.93
N ALA A 183 9.95 -14.52 5.13
CA ALA A 183 10.28 -13.58 6.21
C ALA A 183 11.47 -12.67 5.85
N ASP A 184 12.37 -13.10 4.97
CA ASP A 184 13.55 -12.34 4.58
C ASP A 184 13.23 -11.08 3.77
N ILE A 185 12.02 -10.99 3.21
CA ILE A 185 11.54 -9.81 2.48
C ILE A 185 11.51 -8.59 3.40
N TYR A 186 11.13 -8.79 4.66
CA TYR A 186 10.93 -7.72 5.64
C TYR A 186 12.12 -7.57 6.59
N ASP A 187 13.13 -8.42 6.49
CA ASP A 187 14.34 -8.35 7.31
C ASP A 187 15.11 -7.05 7.02
N THR A 188 15.18 -6.16 8.00
CA THR A 188 15.82 -4.85 7.87
C THR A 188 17.30 -4.92 7.51
N SER A 189 17.97 -6.06 7.75
CA SER A 189 19.34 -6.31 7.32
C SER A 189 19.46 -6.71 5.83
N LYS A 190 18.33 -7.01 5.16
CA LYS A 190 18.26 -7.50 3.77
C LYS A 190 17.53 -6.55 2.82
N LYS A 191 17.32 -5.30 3.25
CA LYS A 191 16.68 -4.25 2.45
C LYS A 191 17.28 -4.16 1.04
N ASN A 192 16.44 -3.74 0.08
CA ASN A 192 16.88 -3.51 -1.30
C ASN A 192 17.49 -4.76 -1.96
N GLY A 193 17.07 -5.94 -1.51
CA GLY A 193 17.51 -7.22 -2.03
C GLY A 193 16.89 -7.57 -3.39
N LYS A 194 17.12 -8.81 -3.83
CA LYS A 194 16.71 -9.27 -5.18
C LYS A 194 15.20 -9.35 -5.39
N GLU A 195 14.39 -9.46 -4.35
CA GLU A 195 12.94 -9.46 -4.49
C GLU A 195 12.35 -8.04 -4.50
N SER A 196 13.06 -7.05 -3.99
CA SER A 196 12.63 -5.66 -4.02
C SER A 196 12.74 -5.07 -5.43
N ILE A 197 11.65 -4.53 -5.97
CA ILE A 197 11.66 -3.75 -7.20
C ILE A 197 11.69 -2.25 -6.88
N PHE A 198 10.90 -1.83 -5.88
CA PHE A 198 10.92 -0.45 -5.37
C PHE A 198 10.43 -0.43 -3.91
N GLU A 199 11.19 0.24 -3.06
CA GLU A 199 10.88 0.45 -1.64
C GLU A 199 11.04 1.91 -1.27
N ILE A 200 10.15 2.44 -0.43
CA ILE A 200 10.39 3.71 0.24
C ILE A 200 11.39 3.46 1.36
N GLN A 201 12.48 4.23 1.33
CA GLN A 201 13.61 4.01 2.22
C GLN A 201 13.38 4.69 3.56
N TYR A 202 13.61 3.95 4.64
CA TYR A 202 13.58 4.44 6.01
C TYR A 202 14.85 4.02 6.73
N GLN A 203 15.25 4.81 7.72
CA GLN A 203 16.41 4.54 8.54
C GLN A 203 16.16 5.02 9.97
N MET A 204 16.28 4.09 10.93
CA MET A 204 16.21 4.44 12.34
C MET A 204 17.34 5.39 12.73
N GLY A 205 17.10 6.24 13.70
CA GLY A 205 18.06 7.22 14.21
C GLY A 205 17.46 8.59 14.48
N ASP A 206 18.30 9.61 14.61
CA ASP A 206 17.88 10.96 15.01
C ASP A 206 17.76 11.94 13.83
N GLN A 207 17.74 11.43 12.59
CA GLN A 207 17.67 12.24 11.37
C GLN A 207 16.24 12.46 10.85
N GLY A 208 15.20 11.95 11.56
CA GLY A 208 13.81 12.06 11.13
C GLY A 208 13.50 11.21 9.88
N GLN A 209 14.21 10.12 9.67
CA GLN A 209 14.06 9.21 8.53
C GLN A 209 13.57 7.82 8.95
N GLN A 210 13.19 7.66 10.21
CA GLN A 210 12.69 6.41 10.75
C GLN A 210 11.27 6.11 10.29
N SER A 211 10.91 4.82 10.33
CA SER A 211 9.53 4.36 10.23
C SER A 211 8.93 4.15 11.64
N ASP A 212 7.63 4.17 11.73
CA ASP A 212 6.88 4.08 13.00
C ASP A 212 5.58 3.27 12.92
N TRP A 213 5.18 2.79 11.73
CA TRP A 213 3.89 2.13 11.52
C TRP A 213 3.68 0.86 12.34
N LEU A 214 4.73 0.18 12.83
CA LEU A 214 4.59 -0.90 13.78
C LEU A 214 3.71 -0.49 14.98
N TYR A 215 3.94 0.71 15.50
CA TYR A 215 3.26 1.25 16.69
C TYR A 215 1.77 1.51 16.49
N TYR A 216 1.33 1.66 15.24
CA TYR A 216 -0.07 1.76 14.87
C TYR A 216 -0.72 0.39 14.66
N PHE A 217 0.05 -0.63 14.30
CA PHE A 217 -0.48 -1.97 13.97
C PHE A 217 -0.62 -2.90 15.19
N ILE A 218 0.18 -2.70 16.24
CA ILE A 218 0.09 -3.48 17.48
C ILE A 218 -1.06 -3.00 18.37
N PRO A 219 -1.51 -3.80 19.37
CA PRO A 219 -2.59 -3.38 20.27
C PRO A 219 -2.23 -2.14 21.08
N LYS A 220 -3.24 -1.41 21.56
CA LYS A 220 -3.08 -0.44 22.65
C LYS A 220 -2.78 -1.20 23.94
N THR A 221 -1.62 -0.93 24.53
CA THR A 221 -1.16 -1.61 25.74
C THR A 221 -0.22 -0.71 26.54
N THR A 222 -0.18 -0.93 27.86
CA THR A 222 0.72 -0.24 28.78
C THR A 222 2.14 -0.83 28.76
N ASN A 223 2.30 -2.07 28.28
CA ASN A 223 3.57 -2.80 28.28
C ASN A 223 3.92 -3.34 26.88
N ALA A 224 3.92 -2.46 25.89
CA ALA A 224 4.28 -2.81 24.51
C ALA A 224 5.72 -3.32 24.36
N GLU A 225 6.55 -3.22 25.38
CA GLU A 225 7.90 -3.76 25.44
C GLU A 225 7.96 -5.26 25.15
N ILE A 226 6.94 -6.02 25.53
CA ILE A 226 6.82 -7.46 25.24
C ILE A 226 6.74 -7.72 23.72
N ILE A 227 6.14 -6.77 22.97
CA ILE A 227 6.01 -6.87 21.51
C ILE A 227 7.21 -6.26 20.80
N THR A 228 7.67 -5.09 21.25
CA THR A 228 8.66 -4.27 20.56
C THR A 228 10.09 -4.55 21.00
N GLY A 229 10.29 -5.06 22.21
CA GLY A 229 11.59 -5.18 22.84
C GLY A 229 12.16 -3.85 23.38
N VAL A 230 11.42 -2.75 23.28
CA VAL A 230 11.86 -1.42 23.76
C VAL A 230 11.37 -1.24 25.20
N PRO A 231 12.27 -1.00 26.17
CA PRO A 231 11.89 -0.79 27.58
C PRO A 231 10.92 0.37 27.76
N ASP A 232 10.04 0.24 28.75
CA ASP A 232 9.06 1.25 29.15
C ASP A 232 8.12 1.71 27.99
N CYS A 233 7.97 0.89 26.98
CA CYS A 233 7.15 1.19 25.79
C CYS A 233 5.66 1.01 26.10
N SER A 234 4.88 2.02 25.70
CA SER A 234 3.42 2.00 25.74
C SER A 234 2.84 2.46 24.41
N THR A 235 1.75 1.84 23.97
CA THR A 235 1.01 2.20 22.75
C THR A 235 -0.40 2.68 23.01
N LEU A 236 -0.68 3.16 24.22
CA LEU A 236 -2.02 3.66 24.59
C LEU A 236 -2.52 4.80 23.71
N LEU A 237 -1.62 5.59 23.14
CA LEU A 237 -1.95 6.71 22.24
C LEU A 237 -1.95 6.34 20.75
N THR A 238 -1.35 5.20 20.38
CA THR A 238 -1.17 4.80 18.98
C THR A 238 -1.96 3.55 18.63
N GLY A 239 -1.54 2.39 18.75
CA GLY A 239 -2.08 1.06 18.50
C GLY A 239 -3.50 0.85 17.94
N GLY A 240 -3.73 -0.30 17.35
CA GLY A 240 -5.07 -0.77 16.96
C GLY A 240 -5.62 -0.33 15.61
N TRP A 241 -4.75 0.11 14.67
CA TRP A 241 -5.26 0.69 13.43
C TRP A 241 -5.63 -0.32 12.35
N ASN A 242 -4.77 -1.24 12.02
CA ASN A 242 -4.96 -2.22 10.94
C ASN A 242 -4.88 -3.64 11.50
N VAL A 243 -5.90 -4.06 12.22
CA VAL A 243 -5.94 -5.38 12.87
C VAL A 243 -6.37 -6.43 11.84
N PRO A 244 -5.60 -7.51 11.62
CA PRO A 244 -6.02 -8.61 10.78
C PRO A 244 -7.35 -9.18 11.24
N THR A 245 -8.31 -9.32 10.32
CA THR A 245 -9.63 -9.88 10.67
C THR A 245 -9.57 -11.39 10.87
N PRO A 246 -10.46 -11.98 11.67
CA PRO A 246 -10.58 -13.43 11.78
C PRO A 246 -10.82 -14.11 10.42
N GLU A 247 -11.57 -13.46 9.53
CA GLU A 247 -11.79 -13.97 8.18
C GLU A 247 -10.49 -14.00 7.37
N MET A 248 -9.69 -12.91 7.40
CA MET A 248 -8.40 -12.87 6.73
C MET A 248 -7.45 -13.97 7.27
N ILE A 249 -7.43 -14.16 8.58
CA ILE A 249 -6.60 -15.21 9.20
C ILE A 249 -7.06 -16.60 8.73
N ALA A 250 -8.37 -16.84 8.73
CA ALA A 250 -8.95 -18.12 8.33
C ALA A 250 -8.87 -18.39 6.82
N SER A 251 -8.65 -17.37 6.00
CA SER A 251 -8.55 -17.51 4.54
C SER A 251 -7.24 -18.15 4.06
N TYR A 252 -6.19 -18.17 4.89
CA TYR A 252 -4.94 -18.84 4.57
C TYR A 252 -5.11 -20.37 4.55
N GLU A 253 -4.46 -21.02 3.59
CA GLU A 253 -4.47 -22.48 3.49
C GLU A 253 -3.67 -23.12 4.65
N PRO A 254 -4.07 -24.31 5.13
CA PRO A 254 -3.29 -25.02 6.13
C PRO A 254 -1.85 -25.26 5.70
N GLY A 255 -0.90 -24.85 6.54
CA GLY A 255 0.53 -24.99 6.24
C GLY A 255 1.16 -23.84 5.46
N ASP A 256 0.41 -22.77 5.17
CA ASP A 256 0.95 -21.58 4.50
C ASP A 256 2.04 -20.91 5.37
N LEU A 257 3.26 -20.93 4.88
CA LEU A 257 4.44 -20.39 5.58
C LEU A 257 4.42 -18.87 5.72
N ARG A 258 3.54 -18.16 5.02
CA ARG A 258 3.41 -16.71 5.09
C ARG A 258 2.67 -16.22 6.33
N VAL A 259 1.87 -17.08 6.97
CA VAL A 259 1.05 -16.69 8.13
C VAL A 259 1.91 -16.15 9.26
N ALA A 260 2.89 -16.92 9.71
CA ALA A 260 3.70 -16.54 10.88
C ALA A 260 4.53 -15.26 10.69
N PRO A 261 5.18 -15.00 9.53
CA PRO A 261 5.81 -13.72 9.26
C PRO A 261 4.83 -12.54 9.14
N SER A 262 3.59 -12.80 8.70
CA SER A 262 2.61 -11.74 8.44
C SER A 262 1.78 -11.38 9.66
N ILE A 263 1.46 -12.33 10.54
CA ILE A 263 0.51 -12.16 11.66
C ILE A 263 1.08 -12.83 12.91
N ALA A 264 1.08 -12.08 14.01
CA ALA A 264 1.31 -12.60 15.35
C ALA A 264 0.10 -12.29 16.25
N VAL A 265 0.04 -12.92 17.42
CA VAL A 265 -1.03 -12.74 18.39
C VAL A 265 -0.44 -12.30 19.71
N ALA A 266 -0.73 -11.09 20.16
CA ALA A 266 -0.47 -10.65 21.51
C ALA A 266 -1.54 -11.24 22.44
N VAL A 267 -1.10 -11.89 23.52
CA VAL A 267 -2.00 -12.54 24.48
C VAL A 267 -1.78 -11.97 25.88
N GLY A 268 -2.83 -11.94 26.68
CA GLY A 268 -2.73 -11.41 28.03
C GLY A 268 -4.06 -11.27 28.74
N THR A 269 -4.16 -10.23 29.60
CA THR A 269 -5.34 -9.89 30.39
C THR A 269 -5.71 -8.42 30.17
N LEU A 270 -6.90 -8.01 30.62
CA LEU A 270 -7.28 -6.60 30.71
C LEU A 270 -6.98 -6.06 32.11
N ASP A 271 -6.49 -4.82 32.17
CA ASP A 271 -6.37 -4.10 33.43
C ASP A 271 -7.72 -3.46 33.86
N ALA A 272 -7.72 -2.71 34.96
CA ALA A 272 -8.91 -2.04 35.48
C ALA A 272 -9.47 -0.95 34.53
N ALA A 273 -8.69 -0.48 33.58
CA ALA A 273 -9.08 0.50 32.56
C ALA A 273 -9.46 -0.17 31.22
N ASN A 274 -9.59 -1.51 31.20
CA ASN A 274 -9.78 -2.32 29.99
C ASN A 274 -8.67 -2.18 28.92
N ALA A 275 -7.46 -1.78 29.32
CA ALA A 275 -6.30 -1.81 28.45
C ALA A 275 -5.67 -3.21 28.46
N LEU A 276 -5.18 -3.68 27.32
CA LEU A 276 -4.47 -4.95 27.23
C LEU A 276 -3.14 -4.88 28.00
N VAL A 277 -2.94 -5.83 28.91
CA VAL A 277 -1.63 -6.12 29.51
C VAL A 277 -1.09 -7.37 28.84
N VAL A 278 -0.09 -7.19 27.97
CA VAL A 278 0.48 -8.28 27.18
C VAL A 278 1.32 -9.18 28.08
N ALA A 279 1.07 -10.48 28.01
CA ALA A 279 1.86 -11.51 28.71
C ALA A 279 2.85 -12.22 27.78
N ASP A 280 2.47 -12.42 26.50
CA ASP A 280 3.31 -13.12 25.51
C ASP A 280 2.89 -12.73 24.07
N VAL A 281 3.74 -13.09 23.10
CA VAL A 281 3.46 -12.97 21.66
C VAL A 281 3.58 -14.36 21.02
N LEU A 282 2.47 -14.86 20.55
CA LEU A 282 2.34 -16.23 20.02
C LEU A 282 2.11 -16.22 18.50
N LYS A 283 2.34 -17.38 17.87
CA LYS A 283 1.98 -17.58 16.46
C LYS A 283 0.49 -17.87 16.32
N VAL A 284 -0.09 -17.53 15.21
CA VAL A 284 -1.45 -17.94 14.85
C VAL A 284 -1.57 -19.46 14.94
N GLY A 285 -2.60 -19.95 15.61
CA GLY A 285 -2.85 -21.39 15.79
C GLY A 285 -2.07 -22.04 16.92
N ASP A 286 -1.28 -21.28 17.71
CA ASP A 286 -0.65 -21.82 18.92
C ASP A 286 -1.74 -22.19 19.95
N PRO A 287 -1.80 -23.44 20.45
CA PRO A 287 -2.83 -23.84 21.42
C PRO A 287 -2.81 -23.03 22.73
N LYS A 288 -1.66 -22.48 23.11
CA LYS A 288 -1.52 -21.63 24.31
C LYS A 288 -2.33 -20.34 24.24
N ILE A 289 -2.77 -19.92 23.05
CA ILE A 289 -3.64 -18.73 22.90
C ILE A 289 -4.91 -18.87 23.78
N ASN A 290 -5.44 -20.10 23.91
CA ASN A 290 -6.63 -20.39 24.69
C ASN A 290 -6.43 -20.31 26.22
N ASP A 291 -5.20 -20.23 26.69
CA ASP A 291 -4.87 -20.10 28.11
C ASP A 291 -5.03 -18.65 28.62
N TYR A 292 -5.20 -17.70 27.71
CA TYR A 292 -5.26 -16.27 28.01
C TYR A 292 -6.67 -15.69 27.86
N GLN A 293 -6.96 -14.67 28.65
CA GLN A 293 -8.26 -13.98 28.66
C GLN A 293 -8.48 -13.22 27.33
N VAL A 294 -7.42 -12.62 26.79
CA VAL A 294 -7.44 -11.78 25.59
C VAL A 294 -6.42 -12.29 24.60
N ASN A 295 -6.82 -12.37 23.33
CA ASN A 295 -5.93 -12.58 22.22
C ASN A 295 -6.16 -11.49 21.17
N TYR A 296 -5.06 -10.91 20.69
CA TYR A 296 -5.09 -9.76 19.81
C TYR A 296 -4.15 -9.99 18.60
N PRO A 297 -4.69 -10.33 17.42
CA PRO A 297 -3.88 -10.49 16.23
C PRO A 297 -3.36 -9.13 15.76
N PHE A 298 -2.12 -9.09 15.28
CA PHE A 298 -1.53 -7.87 14.74
C PHE A 298 -0.59 -8.17 13.57
N ILE A 299 -0.29 -7.15 12.75
CA ILE A 299 0.61 -7.25 11.60
C ILE A 299 2.04 -7.41 12.11
N ASN A 300 2.67 -8.55 11.78
CA ASN A 300 3.99 -8.95 12.26
C ASN A 300 5.13 -8.63 11.28
N LYS A 301 4.83 -8.29 10.02
CA LYS A 301 5.81 -8.04 8.95
C LYS A 301 6.88 -7.00 9.31
N TYR A 302 6.50 -6.02 10.11
CA TYR A 302 7.34 -4.86 10.45
C TYR A 302 7.80 -4.88 11.91
N ARG A 303 7.78 -6.07 12.54
CA ARG A 303 8.21 -6.23 13.93
C ARG A 303 9.66 -6.67 14.00
N HIS A 304 10.57 -5.71 14.05
CA HIS A 304 12.01 -5.92 14.13
C HIS A 304 12.62 -5.24 15.36
N ALA A 305 13.81 -5.70 15.76
CA ALA A 305 14.52 -5.14 16.90
C ALA A 305 14.93 -3.69 16.65
N HIS A 306 14.63 -2.82 17.60
CA HIS A 306 14.99 -1.42 17.61
C HIS A 306 15.15 -0.93 19.05
N SER A 307 15.69 0.27 19.27
CA SER A 307 16.07 0.74 20.60
C SER A 307 15.31 1.95 21.12
N LYS A 308 14.48 2.58 20.26
CA LYS A 308 13.69 3.76 20.60
C LYS A 308 12.24 3.58 20.16
N ILE A 309 11.31 4.10 20.94
CA ILE A 309 9.89 4.13 20.61
C ILE A 309 9.69 4.88 19.29
N GLU A 310 8.83 4.35 18.41
CA GLU A 310 8.48 4.94 17.10
C GLU A 310 9.69 5.22 16.20
N ASN A 311 10.75 4.42 16.32
CA ASN A 311 12.00 4.63 15.61
C ASN A 311 12.52 3.29 15.05
N THR A 312 11.90 2.81 13.98
CA THR A 312 12.21 1.55 13.33
C THR A 312 12.90 1.77 11.98
N ASP A 313 13.51 0.70 11.47
CA ASP A 313 14.35 0.71 10.26
C ASP A 313 13.64 0.03 9.07
N ASP A 314 12.33 -0.17 9.16
CA ASP A 314 11.56 -0.89 8.16
C ASP A 314 11.32 -0.05 6.90
N ASN A 315 11.76 -0.53 5.74
CA ASN A 315 11.36 0.04 4.46
C ASN A 315 9.92 -0.33 4.13
N TRP A 316 9.24 0.51 3.35
CA TRP A 316 7.92 0.18 2.84
C TRP A 316 8.03 -0.42 1.43
N PRO A 317 7.68 -1.71 1.23
CA PRO A 317 7.71 -2.34 -0.09
C PRO A 317 6.56 -1.78 -0.93
N VAL A 318 6.91 -1.12 -2.05
CA VAL A 318 5.93 -0.62 -3.02
C VAL A 318 5.70 -1.65 -4.12
N TYR A 319 6.78 -2.22 -4.66
CA TYR A 319 6.73 -3.25 -5.69
C TYR A 319 7.74 -4.36 -5.37
N ARG A 320 7.29 -5.61 -5.46
CA ARG A 320 8.11 -6.80 -5.26
C ARG A 320 8.03 -7.75 -6.45
N TYR A 321 9.02 -8.62 -6.59
CA TYR A 321 9.04 -9.57 -7.68
C TYR A 321 7.87 -10.56 -7.64
N ALA A 322 7.42 -10.98 -6.46
CA ALA A 322 6.19 -11.76 -6.32
C ALA A 322 4.96 -11.04 -6.90
N ASP A 323 4.85 -9.74 -6.69
CA ASP A 323 3.81 -8.91 -7.28
C ASP A 323 3.90 -8.90 -8.81
N CYS A 324 5.12 -8.74 -9.38
CA CYS A 324 5.36 -8.83 -10.83
C CYS A 324 4.87 -10.16 -11.41
N LEU A 325 5.17 -11.29 -10.75
CA LEU A 325 4.73 -12.62 -11.20
C LEU A 325 3.21 -12.76 -11.19
N LEU A 326 2.56 -12.29 -10.12
CA LEU A 326 1.11 -12.41 -9.96
C LEU A 326 0.34 -11.43 -10.85
N LEU A 327 0.89 -10.23 -11.12
CA LEU A 327 0.33 -9.33 -12.14
C LEU A 327 0.45 -9.92 -13.56
N LEU A 328 1.58 -10.58 -13.86
CA LEU A 328 1.74 -11.29 -15.13
C LEU A 328 0.71 -12.43 -15.26
N ALA A 329 0.49 -13.18 -14.18
CA ALA A 329 -0.55 -14.20 -14.17
C ALA A 329 -1.94 -13.62 -14.44
N GLU A 330 -2.26 -12.46 -13.84
CA GLU A 330 -3.50 -11.76 -14.09
C GLU A 330 -3.62 -11.28 -15.55
N CYS A 331 -2.56 -10.66 -16.12
CA CYS A 331 -2.54 -10.29 -17.53
C CYS A 331 -2.87 -11.46 -18.45
N LEU A 332 -2.32 -12.63 -18.18
CA LEU A 332 -2.56 -13.84 -18.99
C LEU A 332 -3.99 -14.34 -18.85
N VAL A 333 -4.55 -14.33 -17.65
CA VAL A 333 -5.96 -14.69 -17.41
C VAL A 333 -6.91 -13.75 -18.14
N GLU A 334 -6.69 -12.44 -18.04
CA GLU A 334 -7.53 -11.44 -18.71
C GLU A 334 -7.46 -11.50 -20.25
N GLN A 335 -6.36 -12.05 -20.79
CA GLN A 335 -6.19 -12.34 -22.22
C GLN A 335 -6.74 -13.72 -22.64
N GLY A 336 -7.43 -14.46 -21.76
CA GLY A 336 -7.94 -15.80 -22.03
C GLY A 336 -6.88 -16.90 -22.05
N ARG A 337 -5.68 -16.64 -21.53
CA ARG A 337 -4.51 -17.54 -21.52
C ARG A 337 -4.22 -18.08 -20.11
N ALA A 338 -5.26 -18.46 -19.38
CA ALA A 338 -5.15 -18.91 -17.99
C ALA A 338 -4.17 -20.09 -17.80
N GLY A 339 -4.03 -20.98 -18.79
CA GLY A 339 -3.06 -22.08 -18.72
C GLY A 339 -1.61 -21.60 -18.66
N ASP A 340 -1.28 -20.49 -19.32
CA ASP A 340 0.07 -19.91 -19.32
C ASP A 340 0.40 -19.22 -17.99
N ALA A 341 -0.61 -18.91 -17.17
CA ALA A 341 -0.45 -18.23 -15.87
C ALA A 341 0.02 -19.17 -14.74
N ALA A 342 -0.23 -20.47 -14.88
CA ALA A 342 0.04 -21.46 -13.83
C ALA A 342 1.51 -21.48 -13.32
N PRO A 343 2.55 -21.37 -14.15
CA PRO A 343 3.92 -21.35 -13.67
C PRO A 343 4.22 -20.20 -12.69
N TYR A 344 3.65 -19.02 -12.94
CA TYR A 344 3.90 -17.81 -12.14
C TYR A 344 3.20 -17.89 -10.78
N VAL A 345 1.95 -18.30 -10.75
CA VAL A 345 1.20 -18.53 -9.51
C VAL A 345 1.88 -19.63 -8.68
N ASN A 346 2.22 -20.74 -9.31
CA ASN A 346 2.80 -21.89 -8.62
C ASN A 346 4.22 -21.63 -8.10
N GLN A 347 4.98 -20.71 -8.70
CA GLN A 347 6.26 -20.30 -8.17
C GLN A 347 6.10 -19.57 -6.82
N VAL A 348 5.12 -18.69 -6.69
CA VAL A 348 4.80 -18.00 -5.43
C VAL A 348 4.27 -18.99 -4.39
N ARG A 349 3.36 -19.87 -4.78
CA ARG A 349 2.81 -20.92 -3.91
C ARG A 349 3.90 -21.89 -3.38
N ALA A 350 4.81 -22.30 -4.24
CA ALA A 350 5.93 -23.18 -3.83
C ALA A 350 6.79 -22.52 -2.75
N ARG A 351 7.10 -21.23 -2.86
CA ARG A 351 7.80 -20.46 -1.82
C ARG A 351 6.99 -20.40 -0.53
N ALA A 352 5.66 -20.30 -0.61
CA ALA A 352 4.75 -20.33 0.53
C ALA A 352 4.58 -21.73 1.15
N GLY A 353 5.23 -22.77 0.61
CA GLY A 353 5.10 -24.16 1.08
C GLY A 353 3.79 -24.84 0.65
N LEU A 354 3.07 -24.28 -0.31
CA LEU A 354 1.77 -24.75 -0.75
C LEU A 354 1.86 -25.62 -2.01
N PRO A 355 0.94 -26.59 -2.18
CA PRO A 355 0.87 -27.38 -3.39
C PRO A 355 0.52 -26.53 -4.60
N ALA A 356 0.96 -26.97 -5.78
CA ALA A 356 0.60 -26.33 -7.04
C ALA A 356 -0.90 -26.45 -7.32
N VAL A 357 -1.48 -25.37 -7.86
CA VAL A 357 -2.84 -25.38 -8.39
C VAL A 357 -2.80 -25.73 -9.88
N THR A 358 -3.77 -26.53 -10.33
CA THR A 358 -3.88 -26.98 -11.73
C THR A 358 -4.83 -26.12 -12.55
N THR A 359 -5.83 -25.53 -11.92
CA THR A 359 -6.80 -24.65 -12.57
C THR A 359 -6.55 -23.20 -12.14
N ILE A 360 -6.24 -22.37 -13.11
CA ILE A 360 -6.04 -20.93 -12.88
C ILE A 360 -7.24 -20.17 -13.44
N ASN A 361 -7.71 -19.22 -12.69
CA ASN A 361 -8.71 -18.22 -13.07
C ASN A 361 -8.45 -16.91 -12.31
N ALA A 362 -9.25 -15.88 -12.57
CA ALA A 362 -9.09 -14.57 -11.93
C ALA A 362 -9.21 -14.64 -10.40
N GLU A 363 -10.07 -15.49 -9.87
CA GLU A 363 -10.23 -15.65 -8.41
C GLU A 363 -9.02 -16.28 -7.76
N VAL A 364 -8.44 -17.32 -8.34
CA VAL A 364 -7.21 -17.97 -7.85
C VAL A 364 -6.06 -16.95 -7.81
N VAL A 365 -5.87 -16.16 -8.87
CA VAL A 365 -4.83 -15.13 -8.91
C VAL A 365 -5.10 -14.04 -7.88
N ALA A 366 -6.34 -13.56 -7.75
CA ALA A 366 -6.72 -12.52 -6.79
C ALA A 366 -6.52 -12.99 -5.33
N ASN A 367 -6.82 -14.25 -5.02
CA ASN A 367 -6.60 -14.83 -3.69
C ASN A 367 -5.11 -15.00 -3.39
N GLU A 368 -4.32 -15.48 -4.36
CA GLU A 368 -2.88 -15.59 -4.18
C GLU A 368 -2.23 -14.21 -3.94
N ARG A 369 -2.65 -13.17 -4.69
CA ARG A 369 -2.24 -11.78 -4.46
C ARG A 369 -2.64 -11.30 -3.07
N ARG A 370 -3.88 -11.59 -2.65
CA ARG A 370 -4.40 -11.20 -1.32
C ARG A 370 -3.52 -11.72 -0.18
N HIS A 371 -3.09 -12.98 -0.25
CA HIS A 371 -2.25 -13.61 0.77
C HIS A 371 -0.79 -13.17 0.67
N GLU A 372 -0.24 -13.12 -0.53
CA GLU A 372 1.15 -12.78 -0.77
C GLU A 372 1.47 -11.34 -0.39
N LEU A 373 0.60 -10.40 -0.79
CA LEU A 373 0.77 -8.96 -0.59
C LEU A 373 -0.05 -8.41 0.59
N ALA A 374 -0.48 -9.30 1.50
CA ALA A 374 -1.24 -8.90 2.67
C ALA A 374 -0.53 -7.82 3.47
N PHE A 375 -1.25 -6.76 3.84
CA PHE A 375 -0.75 -5.64 4.67
C PHE A 375 0.34 -4.77 4.01
N GLU A 376 0.45 -4.79 2.67
CA GLU A 376 1.36 -3.96 1.86
C GLU A 376 0.62 -2.90 1.03
N ASN A 377 -0.62 -2.61 1.39
CA ASN A 377 -1.47 -1.60 0.75
C ASN A 377 -1.88 -1.88 -0.71
N HIS A 378 -1.84 -3.15 -1.17
CA HIS A 378 -2.27 -3.52 -2.54
C HIS A 378 -3.77 -3.81 -2.64
N ARG A 379 -4.36 -4.47 -1.64
CA ARG A 379 -5.70 -5.06 -1.72
C ARG A 379 -6.80 -4.11 -2.16
N TRP A 380 -6.83 -2.88 -1.65
CA TRP A 380 -7.84 -1.90 -2.02
C TRP A 380 -7.76 -1.52 -3.50
N TYR A 381 -6.55 -1.23 -3.98
CA TYR A 381 -6.32 -0.89 -5.38
C TYR A 381 -6.57 -2.06 -6.32
N ASP A 382 -6.26 -3.28 -5.91
CA ASP A 382 -6.63 -4.50 -6.65
C ASP A 382 -8.14 -4.63 -6.79
N LEU A 383 -8.90 -4.40 -5.72
CA LEU A 383 -10.37 -4.43 -5.75
C LEU A 383 -10.96 -3.33 -6.65
N LEU A 384 -10.39 -2.12 -6.64
CA LEU A 384 -10.81 -1.03 -7.51
C LEU A 384 -10.57 -1.38 -8.99
N ARG A 385 -9.33 -1.73 -9.37
CA ARG A 385 -8.97 -1.97 -10.77
C ARG A 385 -9.63 -3.21 -11.37
N THR A 386 -9.95 -4.22 -10.56
CA THR A 386 -10.68 -5.41 -11.02
C THR A 386 -12.21 -5.26 -10.97
N GLY A 387 -12.72 -4.10 -10.52
CA GLY A 387 -14.15 -3.82 -10.41
C GLY A 387 -14.87 -4.60 -9.30
N LYS A 388 -14.12 -5.16 -8.34
CA LYS A 388 -14.65 -5.98 -7.24
C LYS A 388 -14.89 -5.21 -5.94
N ALA A 389 -14.54 -3.94 -5.87
CA ALA A 389 -14.59 -3.17 -4.64
C ALA A 389 -15.98 -3.14 -3.99
N ILE A 390 -17.05 -2.85 -4.74
CA ILE A 390 -18.40 -2.77 -4.17
C ILE A 390 -18.86 -4.16 -3.68
N GLU A 391 -18.69 -5.20 -4.49
CA GLU A 391 -19.09 -6.56 -4.15
C GLU A 391 -18.41 -7.03 -2.85
N VAL A 392 -17.07 -6.99 -2.84
CA VAL A 392 -16.25 -7.50 -1.73
C VAL A 392 -16.47 -6.68 -0.46
N MET A 393 -16.43 -5.34 -0.56
CA MET A 393 -16.56 -4.50 0.63
C MET A 393 -17.98 -4.44 1.18
N THR A 394 -19.02 -4.64 0.35
CA THR A 394 -20.40 -4.81 0.84
C THR A 394 -20.55 -6.12 1.62
N ALA A 395 -19.96 -7.21 1.12
CA ALA A 395 -19.97 -8.50 1.83
C ALA A 395 -19.17 -8.40 3.14
N TYR A 396 -18.00 -7.76 3.07
CA TYR A 396 -17.17 -7.49 4.24
C TYR A 396 -17.90 -6.64 5.29
N GLY A 397 -18.60 -5.57 4.88
CA GLY A 397 -19.37 -4.72 5.80
C GLY A 397 -20.47 -5.48 6.54
N LYS A 398 -21.13 -6.43 5.89
CA LYS A 398 -22.08 -7.33 6.55
C LYS A 398 -21.40 -8.21 7.60
N TYR A 399 -20.25 -8.76 7.26
CA TYR A 399 -19.46 -9.59 8.16
C TYR A 399 -18.94 -8.78 9.36
N ILE A 400 -18.29 -7.64 9.14
CA ILE A 400 -17.66 -6.88 10.20
C ILE A 400 -18.67 -6.34 11.22
N LYS A 401 -19.90 -6.00 10.79
CA LYS A 401 -21.01 -5.62 11.67
C LYS A 401 -21.47 -6.75 12.59
N THR A 402 -21.12 -8.00 12.34
CA THR A 402 -21.36 -9.10 13.28
C THR A 402 -20.31 -9.17 14.38
N ILE A 403 -19.16 -8.55 14.18
CA ILE A 403 -18.03 -8.52 15.12
C ILE A 403 -18.02 -7.20 15.91
N ASP A 404 -18.05 -6.06 15.19
CA ASP A 404 -18.20 -4.72 15.76
C ASP A 404 -19.65 -4.29 15.65
N THR A 405 -20.44 -4.59 16.69
CA THR A 405 -21.88 -4.30 16.76
C THR A 405 -22.20 -2.83 17.00
N GLU A 406 -21.19 -2.02 17.33
CA GLU A 406 -21.33 -0.58 17.52
C GLU A 406 -21.18 0.23 16.22
N LEU A 407 -20.89 -0.44 15.09
CA LEU A 407 -20.80 0.22 13.80
C LEU A 407 -22.15 0.81 13.38
N PRO A 408 -22.23 2.11 13.06
CA PRO A 408 -23.45 2.74 12.61
C PRO A 408 -24.03 2.08 11.35
N GLU A 409 -25.35 2.09 11.20
CA GLU A 409 -26.02 1.49 10.04
C GLU A 409 -25.52 2.06 8.71
N ARG A 410 -25.18 3.36 8.67
CA ARG A 410 -24.68 4.06 7.48
C ARG A 410 -23.32 3.58 6.97
N THR A 411 -22.54 2.88 7.78
CA THR A 411 -21.21 2.39 7.39
C THR A 411 -21.34 1.24 6.39
N TYR A 412 -20.37 1.12 5.50
CA TYR A 412 -20.33 0.09 4.45
C TYR A 412 -21.55 0.08 3.50
N GLN A 413 -22.27 1.19 3.40
CA GLN A 413 -23.27 1.39 2.34
C GLN A 413 -22.58 1.89 1.07
N ILE A 414 -21.81 1.01 0.44
CA ILE A 414 -20.88 1.38 -0.63
C ILE A 414 -21.62 1.65 -1.93
N LYS A 415 -21.41 2.84 -2.47
CA LYS A 415 -21.92 3.30 -3.77
C LYS A 415 -20.76 3.57 -4.72
N PRO A 416 -20.97 3.58 -6.03
CA PRO A 416 -19.93 3.93 -7.00
C PRO A 416 -19.23 5.25 -6.69
N GLU A 417 -19.96 6.26 -6.20
CA GLU A 417 -19.44 7.58 -5.85
C GLU A 417 -18.42 7.51 -4.70
N TYR A 418 -18.57 6.58 -3.77
CA TYR A 418 -17.70 6.41 -2.60
C TYR A 418 -16.42 5.59 -2.89
N LEU A 419 -16.21 5.20 -4.14
CA LEU A 419 -14.94 4.59 -4.55
C LEU A 419 -13.83 5.64 -4.74
N LEU A 420 -14.20 6.93 -4.86
CA LEU A 420 -13.28 8.05 -4.88
C LEU A 420 -13.41 8.83 -3.57
N TYR A 421 -12.31 9.44 -3.14
CA TYR A 421 -12.34 10.41 -2.04
C TYR A 421 -12.82 11.78 -2.52
N PRO A 422 -13.37 12.60 -1.63
CA PRO A 422 -13.72 13.96 -1.93
C PRO A 422 -12.46 14.81 -2.21
N ILE A 423 -12.59 15.82 -3.05
CA ILE A 423 -11.59 16.89 -3.17
C ILE A 423 -11.56 17.65 -1.84
N PRO A 424 -10.38 17.93 -1.27
CA PRO A 424 -10.26 18.61 0.02
C PRO A 424 -11.02 19.93 0.07
N TYR A 425 -11.75 20.16 1.16
CA TYR A 425 -12.54 21.39 1.35
C TYR A 425 -11.72 22.67 1.11
N ASN A 426 -10.51 22.74 1.64
CA ASN A 426 -9.66 23.93 1.49
C ASN A 426 -9.29 24.21 0.04
N GLU A 427 -9.11 23.18 -0.79
CA GLU A 427 -8.83 23.37 -2.23
C GLU A 427 -10.03 23.98 -2.96
N LEU A 428 -11.25 23.55 -2.63
CA LEU A 428 -12.47 24.10 -3.18
C LEU A 428 -12.70 25.57 -2.76
N GLN A 429 -12.20 25.97 -1.59
CA GLN A 429 -12.27 27.36 -1.13
C GLN A 429 -11.21 28.27 -1.78
N LEU A 430 -10.05 27.70 -2.13
CA LEU A 430 -8.93 28.45 -2.72
C LEU A 430 -9.05 28.57 -4.25
N ASN A 431 -9.68 27.62 -4.91
CA ASN A 431 -9.78 27.56 -6.37
C ASN A 431 -11.23 27.33 -6.80
N ASP A 432 -11.89 28.39 -7.25
CA ASP A 432 -13.29 28.39 -7.68
C ASP A 432 -13.57 27.60 -8.99
N GLN A 433 -12.52 27.19 -9.70
CA GLN A 433 -12.62 26.32 -10.87
C GLN A 433 -12.79 24.84 -10.48
N LEU A 434 -12.54 24.46 -9.21
CA LEU A 434 -12.72 23.11 -8.74
C LEU A 434 -14.19 22.80 -8.44
N LYS A 435 -14.56 21.57 -8.71
CA LYS A 435 -15.86 21.00 -8.35
C LYS A 435 -15.65 19.74 -7.52
N GLN A 436 -16.54 19.52 -6.56
CA GLN A 436 -16.51 18.34 -5.74
C GLN A 436 -16.83 17.07 -6.54
N ASN A 437 -16.34 15.92 -6.09
CA ASN A 437 -16.73 14.61 -6.61
C ASN A 437 -18.22 14.34 -6.30
N PRO A 438 -18.94 13.63 -7.19
CA PRO A 438 -20.31 13.22 -6.91
C PRO A 438 -20.43 12.45 -5.59
N GLY A 439 -21.48 12.75 -4.82
CA GLY A 439 -21.75 12.06 -3.55
C GLY A 439 -21.24 12.78 -2.29
N TYR A 440 -20.50 13.91 -2.46
CA TYR A 440 -19.93 14.71 -1.37
C TYR A 440 -20.43 16.15 -1.38
#